data_3773c815a5d141820f56e0827b2ca436
#
_entry.id   3773c815a5d141820f56e0827b2ca436
#
_cell.length_a   1.000
_cell.length_b   1.000
_cell.length_c   1.000
_cell.angle_alpha   90.00
_cell.angle_beta   90.00
_cell.angle_gamma   90.00
#
_symmetry.space_group_name_H-M   'P 1'
#
loop_
_entity.id
_entity.type
_entity.pdbx_description
1 polymer ?
#
loop_
_entity_poly.entity_id
_entity_poly.type
_entity_poly.pdbx_seq_one_letter_code
_entity_poly.pdbx_strand_id
1 'polypeptide(L)'
;MPRSLVLCPTRELAAQVAENFDIYAKHTRLTKALLIGGVSFGEQDKLIDRGVDVLIATPGRLLDHFERGKLLLTGVQIMVVDEADRMLDMGFIPDIERIFQLTPFTRQTLFFSATMAPEIERITDTFLHSPERIEVARQATTSETITQKLVEITPTRKDQTAKQKRELLRALIRAEGEGLKNACLLYTSDA
;
A
#
# COMPACT_ATOMS: atom_id res chain seq x y z
N MET A 1 -24.44 -1.87 -5.46
CA MET A 1 -23.43 -2.16 -4.42
C MET A 1 -22.23 -2.84 -5.10
N PRO A 2 -21.02 -2.49 -4.77
CA PRO A 2 -19.83 -3.11 -5.34
C PRO A 2 -19.72 -4.58 -4.94
N ARG A 3 -19.27 -5.40 -5.88
CA ARG A 3 -19.02 -6.85 -5.66
C ARG A 3 -17.54 -7.13 -5.41
N SER A 4 -16.67 -6.26 -5.84
CA SER A 4 -15.24 -6.39 -5.63
C SER A 4 -14.64 -5.12 -5.03
N LEU A 5 -13.68 -5.30 -4.13
CA LEU A 5 -12.93 -4.23 -3.46
C LEU A 5 -11.44 -4.52 -3.59
N VAL A 6 -10.66 -3.54 -4.07
CA VAL A 6 -9.20 -3.59 -4.11
C VAL A 6 -8.65 -2.46 -3.24
N LEU A 7 -7.87 -2.81 -2.23
CA LEU A 7 -7.19 -1.86 -1.35
C LEU A 7 -5.72 -1.74 -1.75
N CYS A 8 -5.27 -0.51 -1.91
CA CYS A 8 -3.89 -0.17 -2.24
C CYS A 8 -3.34 0.86 -1.24
N PRO A 9 -2.04 0.78 -0.86
CA PRO A 9 -1.44 1.70 0.12
C PRO A 9 -1.35 3.15 -0.38
N THR A 10 -1.18 3.34 -1.69
CA THR A 10 -0.93 4.67 -2.28
C THR A 10 -1.91 4.99 -3.40
N ARG A 11 -2.10 6.30 -3.64
CA ARG A 11 -2.94 6.79 -4.73
C ARG A 11 -2.41 6.38 -6.09
N GLU A 12 -1.10 6.37 -6.23
CA GLU A 12 -0.37 6.02 -7.45
C GLU A 12 -0.62 4.56 -7.82
N LEU A 13 -0.50 3.64 -6.85
CA LEU A 13 -0.78 2.22 -7.08
C LEU A 13 -2.26 1.99 -7.39
N ALA A 14 -3.18 2.64 -6.64
CA ALA A 14 -4.61 2.54 -6.90
C ALA A 14 -4.97 3.04 -8.32
N ALA A 15 -4.35 4.13 -8.79
CA ALA A 15 -4.53 4.62 -10.15
C ALA A 15 -4.00 3.62 -11.19
N GLN A 16 -2.82 3.05 -10.98
CA GLN A 16 -2.23 2.03 -11.85
C GLN A 16 -3.13 0.78 -11.95
N VAL A 17 -3.67 0.31 -10.82
CA VAL A 17 -4.63 -0.80 -10.80
C VAL A 17 -5.89 -0.43 -11.60
N ALA A 18 -6.39 0.81 -11.44
CA ALA A 18 -7.56 1.28 -12.18
C ALA A 18 -7.32 1.35 -13.70
N GLU A 19 -6.15 1.78 -14.14
CA GLU A 19 -5.75 1.78 -15.56
C GLU A 19 -5.68 0.36 -16.13
N ASN A 20 -5.06 -0.56 -15.40
CA ASN A 20 -5.02 -1.97 -15.80
C ASN A 20 -6.42 -2.60 -15.86
N PHE A 21 -7.30 -2.24 -14.91
CA PHE A 21 -8.69 -2.68 -14.96
C PHE A 21 -9.39 -2.24 -16.25
N ASP A 22 -9.19 -1.01 -16.73
CA ASP A 22 -9.78 -0.54 -17.98
C ASP A 22 -9.31 -1.37 -19.19
N ILE A 23 -8.05 -1.78 -19.19
CA ILE A 23 -7.48 -2.63 -20.25
C ILE A 23 -8.14 -4.00 -20.23
N TYR A 24 -8.19 -4.66 -19.07
CA TYR A 24 -8.71 -6.02 -18.93
C TYR A 24 -10.23 -6.09 -19.05
N ALA A 25 -10.94 -5.07 -18.58
CA ALA A 25 -12.39 -4.99 -18.61
C ALA A 25 -12.96 -4.45 -19.95
N LYS A 26 -12.10 -4.09 -20.93
CA LYS A 26 -12.48 -3.41 -22.18
C LYS A 26 -13.64 -4.07 -22.94
N HIS A 27 -13.74 -5.39 -22.87
CA HIS A 27 -14.79 -6.15 -23.57
C HIS A 27 -15.89 -6.66 -22.63
N THR A 28 -15.96 -6.12 -21.42
CA THR A 28 -16.99 -6.42 -20.41
C THR A 28 -17.88 -5.21 -20.18
N ARG A 29 -18.95 -5.40 -19.40
CA ARG A 29 -19.82 -4.30 -18.92
C ARG A 29 -19.49 -3.90 -17.49
N LEU A 30 -18.35 -4.34 -16.96
CA LEU A 30 -17.94 -4.06 -15.58
C LEU A 30 -17.58 -2.58 -15.44
N THR A 31 -18.02 -2.00 -14.35
CA THR A 31 -17.78 -0.59 -13.99
C THR A 31 -16.92 -0.51 -12.74
N LYS A 32 -16.10 0.53 -12.64
CA LYS A 32 -15.27 0.80 -11.48
C LYS A 32 -15.42 2.20 -10.93
N ALA A 33 -15.05 2.37 -9.65
CA ALA A 33 -14.75 3.68 -9.06
C ALA A 33 -13.38 3.63 -8.41
N LEU A 34 -12.61 4.71 -8.61
CA LEU A 34 -11.32 4.96 -7.97
C LEU A 34 -11.54 5.95 -6.83
N LEU A 35 -11.31 5.50 -5.58
CA LEU A 35 -11.51 6.28 -4.36
C LEU A 35 -10.16 6.58 -3.72
N ILE A 36 -9.62 7.76 -4.01
CA ILE A 36 -8.31 8.21 -3.54
C ILE A 36 -8.37 9.62 -2.98
N GLY A 37 -7.47 9.95 -2.07
CA GLY A 37 -7.31 11.31 -1.56
C GLY A 37 -6.84 12.30 -2.63
N GLY A 38 -7.05 13.59 -2.39
CA GLY A 38 -6.64 14.65 -3.33
C GLY A 38 -7.58 14.87 -4.51
N VAL A 39 -8.66 14.09 -4.62
CA VAL A 39 -9.73 14.23 -5.61
C VAL A 39 -11.00 14.68 -4.91
N SER A 40 -11.83 15.48 -5.58
CA SER A 40 -13.11 15.96 -5.05
C SER A 40 -14.02 14.80 -4.65
N PHE A 41 -14.64 14.91 -3.48
CA PHE A 41 -15.65 13.95 -3.03
C PHE A 41 -16.84 13.89 -4.02
N GLY A 42 -17.29 15.03 -4.53
CA GLY A 42 -18.45 15.09 -5.41
C GLY A 42 -18.28 14.31 -6.72
N GLU A 43 -17.07 14.21 -7.25
CA GLU A 43 -16.78 13.38 -8.43
C GLU A 43 -16.86 11.88 -8.09
N GLN A 44 -16.29 11.50 -6.95
CA GLN A 44 -16.33 10.12 -6.47
C GLN A 44 -17.74 9.71 -6.04
N ASP A 45 -18.47 10.60 -5.37
CA ASP A 45 -19.88 10.37 -4.96
C ASP A 45 -20.76 10.06 -6.17
N LYS A 46 -20.61 10.78 -7.30
CA LYS A 46 -21.37 10.51 -8.55
C LYS A 46 -21.14 9.10 -9.09
N LEU A 47 -19.92 8.58 -8.97
CA LEU A 47 -19.61 7.20 -9.39
C LEU A 47 -20.26 6.19 -8.46
N ILE A 48 -20.17 6.43 -7.14
CA ILE A 48 -20.79 5.57 -6.13
C ILE A 48 -22.30 5.56 -6.28
N ASP A 49 -22.94 6.72 -6.43
CA ASP A 49 -24.40 6.86 -6.55
C ASP A 49 -24.93 6.18 -7.84
N ARG A 50 -24.16 6.17 -8.92
CA ARG A 50 -24.48 5.42 -10.15
C ARG A 50 -24.44 3.90 -9.94
N GLY A 51 -23.70 3.46 -8.96
CA GLY A 51 -23.39 2.05 -8.72
C GLY A 51 -22.22 1.56 -9.58
N VAL A 52 -21.33 0.83 -8.94
CA VAL A 52 -20.15 0.23 -9.59
C VAL A 52 -19.98 -1.21 -9.17
N ASP A 53 -19.33 -2.02 -10.03
CA ASP A 53 -19.01 -3.41 -9.76
C ASP A 53 -17.76 -3.54 -8.91
N VAL A 54 -16.76 -2.67 -9.14
CA VAL A 54 -15.44 -2.72 -8.53
C VAL A 54 -15.10 -1.39 -7.89
N LEU A 55 -14.65 -1.44 -6.64
CA LEU A 55 -14.02 -0.31 -5.96
C LEU A 55 -12.51 -0.54 -5.91
N ILE A 56 -11.74 0.47 -6.28
CA ILE A 56 -10.28 0.51 -6.12
C ILE A 56 -10.00 1.72 -5.24
N ALA A 57 -9.37 1.51 -4.07
CA ALA A 57 -9.31 2.55 -3.06
C ALA A 57 -8.04 2.53 -2.21
N THR A 58 -7.70 3.71 -1.67
CA THR A 58 -6.85 3.78 -0.48
C THR A 58 -7.71 3.64 0.79
N PRO A 59 -7.21 2.98 1.87
CA PRO A 59 -8.03 2.65 3.05
C PRO A 59 -8.76 3.85 3.64
N GLY A 60 -8.04 4.94 3.95
CA GLY A 60 -8.65 6.14 4.57
C GLY A 60 -9.75 6.75 3.72
N ARG A 61 -9.55 6.89 2.40
CA ARG A 61 -10.58 7.48 1.51
C ARG A 61 -11.82 6.59 1.39
N LEU A 62 -11.65 5.27 1.41
CA LEU A 62 -12.79 4.34 1.45
C LEU A 62 -13.62 4.55 2.70
N LEU A 63 -12.95 4.63 3.87
CA LEU A 63 -13.62 4.87 5.15
C LEU A 63 -14.29 6.24 5.21
N ASP A 64 -13.69 7.30 4.65
CA ASP A 64 -14.32 8.62 4.54
C ASP A 64 -15.68 8.54 3.83
N HIS A 65 -15.77 7.84 2.70
CA HIS A 65 -17.04 7.65 1.98
C HIS A 65 -18.03 6.79 2.76
N PHE A 66 -17.55 5.76 3.47
CA PHE A 66 -18.38 4.91 4.31
C PHE A 66 -18.98 5.72 5.48
N GLU A 67 -18.18 6.51 6.19
CA GLU A 67 -18.63 7.34 7.33
C GLU A 67 -19.64 8.41 6.90
N ARG A 68 -19.53 8.90 5.69
CA ARG A 68 -20.49 9.84 5.09
C ARG A 68 -21.79 9.15 4.64
N GLY A 69 -21.93 7.84 4.86
CA GLY A 69 -23.12 7.07 4.48
C GLY A 69 -23.31 6.90 2.96
N LYS A 70 -22.27 7.16 2.17
CA LYS A 70 -22.30 7.07 0.71
C LYS A 70 -22.02 5.67 0.19
N LEU A 71 -21.43 4.81 0.99
CA LEU A 71 -20.91 3.53 0.54
C LEU A 71 -21.39 2.39 1.45
N LEU A 72 -21.90 1.32 0.84
CA LEU A 72 -22.22 0.07 1.48
C LEU A 72 -21.29 -1.03 0.97
N LEU A 73 -20.63 -1.73 1.89
CA LEU A 73 -19.68 -2.81 1.58
C LEU A 73 -20.26 -4.21 1.77
N THR A 74 -21.52 -4.31 2.16
CA THR A 74 -22.21 -5.60 2.45
C THR A 74 -22.42 -6.49 1.23
N GLY A 75 -22.20 -5.98 0.01
CA GLY A 75 -22.27 -6.72 -1.24
C GLY A 75 -20.92 -7.24 -1.75
N VAL A 76 -19.82 -6.98 -1.03
CA VAL A 76 -18.47 -7.38 -1.47
C VAL A 76 -18.31 -8.90 -1.39
N GLN A 77 -18.01 -9.52 -2.51
CA GLN A 77 -17.76 -10.95 -2.68
C GLN A 77 -16.28 -11.27 -2.83
N ILE A 78 -15.50 -10.34 -3.40
CA ILE A 78 -14.07 -10.47 -3.60
C ILE A 78 -13.38 -9.24 -3.01
N MET A 79 -12.39 -9.46 -2.16
CA MET A 79 -11.55 -8.41 -1.59
C MET A 79 -10.09 -8.69 -1.89
N VAL A 80 -9.40 -7.70 -2.40
CA VAL A 80 -7.95 -7.74 -2.66
C VAL A 80 -7.28 -6.73 -1.75
N VAL A 81 -6.27 -7.17 -1.00
CA VAL A 81 -5.37 -6.31 -0.22
C VAL A 81 -4.00 -6.42 -0.87
N ASP A 82 -3.52 -5.33 -1.46
CA ASP A 82 -2.25 -5.32 -2.19
C ASP A 82 -1.19 -4.51 -1.43
N GLU A 83 0.05 -4.98 -1.43
CA GLU A 83 1.17 -4.38 -0.67
C GLU A 83 0.82 -4.17 0.82
N ALA A 84 0.35 -5.21 1.51
CA ALA A 84 -0.09 -5.12 2.90
C ALA A 84 1.03 -4.69 3.87
N ASP A 85 2.26 -5.11 3.64
CA ASP A 85 3.44 -4.66 4.40
C ASP A 85 3.65 -3.14 4.26
N ARG A 86 3.45 -2.58 3.09
CA ARG A 86 3.52 -1.14 2.90
C ARG A 86 2.38 -0.40 3.59
N MET A 87 1.18 -1.00 3.64
CA MET A 87 0.07 -0.44 4.42
C MET A 87 0.38 -0.47 5.93
N LEU A 88 1.10 -1.49 6.41
CA LEU A 88 1.62 -1.55 7.77
C LEU A 88 2.57 -0.39 8.05
N ASP A 89 3.57 -0.19 7.19
CA ASP A 89 4.55 0.90 7.33
C ASP A 89 3.91 2.29 7.33
N MET A 90 2.80 2.45 6.61
CA MET A 90 2.02 3.68 6.55
C MET A 90 0.99 3.85 7.67
N GLY A 91 0.88 2.88 8.58
CA GLY A 91 -0.03 2.93 9.72
C GLY A 91 -1.50 2.66 9.40
N PHE A 92 -1.82 2.04 8.25
CA PHE A 92 -3.19 1.74 7.82
C PHE A 92 -3.77 0.44 8.39
N ILE A 93 -3.08 -0.23 9.29
CA ILE A 93 -3.56 -1.49 9.87
C ILE A 93 -4.93 -1.34 10.54
N PRO A 94 -5.19 -0.33 11.38
CA PRO A 94 -6.51 -0.14 11.98
C PRO A 94 -7.62 0.07 10.93
N ASP A 95 -7.31 0.78 9.85
CA ASP A 95 -8.26 1.03 8.76
C ASP A 95 -8.61 -0.27 8.02
N ILE A 96 -7.60 -1.09 7.76
CA ILE A 96 -7.77 -2.40 7.10
C ILE A 96 -8.64 -3.32 7.95
N GLU A 97 -8.35 -3.43 9.24
CA GLU A 97 -9.14 -4.24 10.18
C GLU A 97 -10.61 -3.79 10.20
N ARG A 98 -10.84 -2.48 10.24
CA ARG A 98 -12.18 -1.91 10.17
C ARG A 98 -12.89 -2.25 8.85
N ILE A 99 -12.19 -2.16 7.71
CA ILE A 99 -12.74 -2.52 6.40
C ILE A 99 -13.09 -4.01 6.35
N PHE A 100 -12.24 -4.88 6.91
CA PHE A 100 -12.55 -6.31 7.02
C PHE A 100 -13.85 -6.56 7.78
N GLN A 101 -14.08 -5.84 8.87
CA GLN A 101 -15.32 -5.95 9.68
C GLN A 101 -16.56 -5.44 8.93
N LEU A 102 -16.42 -4.48 8.03
CA LEU A 102 -17.51 -3.90 7.24
C LEU A 102 -17.89 -4.72 6.00
N THR A 103 -17.09 -5.70 5.63
CA THR A 103 -17.32 -6.58 4.47
C THR A 103 -17.81 -7.95 4.90
N PRO A 104 -18.62 -8.66 4.07
CA PRO A 104 -19.16 -9.95 4.42
C PRO A 104 -18.07 -10.99 4.76
N PHE A 105 -18.34 -11.80 5.77
CA PHE A 105 -17.48 -12.89 6.16
C PHE A 105 -17.28 -13.93 5.03
N THR A 106 -18.29 -14.13 4.20
CA THR A 106 -18.30 -15.12 3.11
C THR A 106 -17.53 -14.71 1.88
N ARG A 107 -16.89 -13.51 1.89
CA ARG A 107 -16.09 -13.04 0.76
C ARG A 107 -14.86 -13.90 0.54
N GLN A 108 -14.42 -14.00 -0.71
CA GLN A 108 -13.07 -14.45 -1.03
C GLN A 108 -12.09 -13.30 -0.80
N THR A 109 -11.00 -13.56 -0.09
CA THR A 109 -9.95 -12.57 0.13
C THR A 109 -8.64 -13.02 -0.54
N LEU A 110 -8.06 -12.13 -1.34
CA LEU A 110 -6.71 -12.27 -1.90
C LEU A 110 -5.82 -11.26 -1.19
N PHE A 111 -4.78 -11.76 -0.54
CA PHE A 111 -3.92 -10.94 0.30
C PHE A 111 -2.49 -11.03 -0.20
N PHE A 112 -1.93 -9.90 -0.64
CA PHE A 112 -0.58 -9.80 -1.19
C PHE A 112 0.32 -8.99 -0.28
N SER A 113 1.49 -9.53 0.03
CA SER A 113 2.52 -8.86 0.82
C SER A 113 3.90 -9.38 0.41
N ALA A 114 4.90 -8.51 0.35
CA ALA A 114 6.28 -8.91 0.11
C ALA A 114 6.94 -9.50 1.36
N THR A 115 6.43 -9.16 2.55
CA THR A 115 6.94 -9.65 3.84
C THR A 115 5.79 -10.16 4.72
N MET A 116 6.13 -11.04 5.67
CA MET A 116 5.21 -11.57 6.68
C MET A 116 5.68 -11.12 8.07
N ALA A 117 5.54 -9.80 8.33
CA ALA A 117 5.74 -9.27 9.67
C ALA A 117 4.69 -9.83 10.65
N PRO A 118 4.95 -9.88 11.97
CA PRO A 118 4.01 -10.42 12.96
C PRO A 118 2.62 -9.80 12.89
N GLU A 119 2.53 -8.50 12.62
CA GLU A 119 1.25 -7.79 12.46
C GLU A 119 0.48 -8.24 11.22
N ILE A 120 1.19 -8.56 10.13
CA ILE A 120 0.58 -9.09 8.89
C ILE A 120 0.06 -10.51 9.14
N GLU A 121 0.85 -11.37 9.82
CA GLU A 121 0.42 -12.70 10.22
C GLU A 121 -0.84 -12.62 11.10
N ARG A 122 -0.86 -11.74 12.09
CA ARG A 122 -2.02 -11.53 12.96
C ARG A 122 -3.28 -11.16 12.17
N ILE A 123 -3.18 -10.28 11.16
CA ILE A 123 -4.31 -9.91 10.31
C ILE A 123 -4.79 -11.11 9.50
N THR A 124 -3.88 -11.83 8.87
CA THR A 124 -4.24 -13.00 8.08
C THR A 124 -4.92 -14.06 8.94
N ASP A 125 -4.43 -14.36 10.13
CA ASP A 125 -5.00 -15.31 11.05
C ASP A 125 -6.37 -14.88 11.59
N THR A 126 -6.58 -13.56 11.76
CA THR A 126 -7.83 -13.03 12.30
C THR A 126 -8.93 -12.97 11.24
N PHE A 127 -8.62 -12.57 10.01
CA PHE A 127 -9.62 -12.18 9.00
C PHE A 127 -9.71 -13.11 7.78
N LEU A 128 -8.75 -14.01 7.58
CA LEU A 128 -8.79 -15.01 6.53
C LEU A 128 -9.15 -16.38 7.11
N HIS A 129 -9.95 -17.13 6.38
CA HIS A 129 -10.40 -18.46 6.82
C HIS A 129 -9.70 -19.54 6.01
N SER A 130 -8.83 -20.30 6.68
CA SER A 130 -8.05 -21.37 6.07
C SER A 130 -7.40 -20.93 4.76
N PRO A 131 -6.61 -19.83 4.78
CA PRO A 131 -6.04 -19.31 3.56
C PRO A 131 -5.02 -20.28 2.97
N GLU A 132 -5.04 -20.44 1.65
CA GLU A 132 -3.93 -21.09 0.93
C GLU A 132 -2.77 -20.13 0.87
N ARG A 133 -1.60 -20.57 1.33
CA ARG A 133 -0.38 -19.76 1.33
C ARG A 133 0.48 -20.11 0.13
N ILE A 134 0.64 -19.15 -0.77
CA ILE A 134 1.48 -19.27 -1.96
C ILE A 134 2.74 -18.42 -1.74
N GLU A 135 3.88 -19.07 -1.56
CA GLU A 135 5.16 -18.38 -1.44
C GLU A 135 5.91 -18.41 -2.77
N VAL A 136 6.24 -17.23 -3.26
CA VAL A 136 7.19 -17.10 -4.36
C VAL A 136 8.59 -17.16 -3.74
N ALA A 137 9.46 -18.03 -4.27
CA ALA A 137 10.81 -18.23 -3.75
C ALA A 137 11.51 -16.88 -3.52
N ARG A 138 12.11 -16.71 -2.34
CA ARG A 138 12.76 -15.46 -1.93
C ARG A 138 13.76 -14.99 -2.97
N GLN A 139 13.46 -13.93 -3.66
CA GLN A 139 14.47 -13.11 -4.36
C GLN A 139 15.20 -12.17 -3.38
N ALA A 140 15.31 -12.54 -2.12
CA ALA A 140 15.94 -11.73 -1.08
C ALA A 140 17.44 -11.99 -0.95
N THR A 141 18.11 -12.29 -2.04
CA THR A 141 19.56 -12.11 -2.13
C THR A 141 19.78 -10.80 -2.88
N THR A 142 20.35 -9.83 -2.18
CA THR A 142 20.95 -8.65 -2.84
C THR A 142 21.71 -9.15 -4.05
N SER A 143 21.47 -8.58 -5.22
CA SER A 143 22.21 -8.96 -6.44
C SER A 143 23.70 -8.98 -6.10
N GLU A 144 24.42 -10.01 -6.49
CA GLU A 144 25.88 -10.10 -6.30
C GLU A 144 26.64 -8.88 -6.83
N THR A 145 25.99 -8.11 -7.71
CA THR A 145 26.50 -6.87 -8.29
C THR A 145 26.34 -5.65 -7.38
N ILE A 146 25.59 -5.75 -6.25
CA ILE A 146 25.34 -4.63 -5.33
C ILE A 146 26.26 -4.74 -4.13
N THR A 147 27.18 -3.80 -3.99
CA THR A 147 28.02 -3.68 -2.80
C THR A 147 27.27 -2.89 -1.73
N GLN A 148 26.96 -3.55 -0.62
CA GLN A 148 26.34 -2.92 0.56
C GLN A 148 27.40 -2.50 1.55
N LYS A 149 27.32 -1.27 2.05
CA LYS A 149 28.16 -0.75 3.12
C LYS A 149 27.28 -0.18 4.23
N LEU A 150 27.44 -0.70 5.44
CA LEU A 150 26.84 -0.13 6.64
C LEU A 150 27.81 0.85 7.26
N VAL A 151 27.34 2.08 7.51
CA VAL A 151 28.12 3.09 8.22
C VAL A 151 27.33 3.54 9.43
N GLU A 152 27.83 3.19 10.61
CA GLU A 152 27.23 3.55 11.89
C GLU A 152 27.74 4.92 12.35
N ILE A 153 26.84 5.75 12.83
CA ILE A 153 27.14 7.03 13.45
C ILE A 153 26.73 6.98 14.90
N THR A 154 27.68 7.23 15.81
CA THR A 154 27.40 7.35 17.24
C THR A 154 27.44 8.84 17.60
N PRO A 155 26.30 9.55 17.56
CA PRO A 155 26.27 10.97 17.88
C PRO A 155 26.49 11.18 19.38
N THR A 156 27.36 12.13 19.71
CA THR A 156 27.61 12.55 21.10
C THR A 156 26.41 13.25 21.72
N ARG A 157 25.53 13.84 20.90
CA ARG A 157 24.29 14.53 21.30
C ARG A 157 23.20 14.29 20.27
N LYS A 158 21.96 14.06 20.71
CA LYS A 158 20.80 13.78 19.87
C LYS A 158 20.52 14.89 18.83
N ASP A 159 20.70 16.14 19.22
CA ASP A 159 20.49 17.32 18.35
C ASP A 159 21.50 17.42 17.18
N GLN A 160 22.61 16.69 17.26
CA GLN A 160 23.66 16.71 16.23
C GLN A 160 23.53 15.58 15.20
N THR A 161 22.66 14.60 15.43
CA THR A 161 22.53 13.41 14.58
C THR A 161 22.24 13.78 13.12
N ALA A 162 21.29 14.67 12.86
CA ALA A 162 20.93 15.10 11.52
C ALA A 162 22.07 15.85 10.79
N LYS A 163 22.85 16.62 11.55
CA LYS A 163 24.01 17.34 11.00
C LYS A 163 25.11 16.34 10.62
N GLN A 164 25.44 15.42 11.52
CA GLN A 164 26.48 14.41 11.28
C GLN A 164 26.12 13.47 10.12
N LYS A 165 24.83 13.04 10.02
CA LYS A 165 24.35 12.25 8.88
C LYS A 165 24.57 12.99 7.56
N ARG A 166 24.25 14.29 7.47
CA ARG A 166 24.46 15.10 6.27
C ARG A 166 25.93 15.30 5.93
N GLU A 167 26.78 15.52 6.93
CA GLU A 167 28.23 15.70 6.74
C GLU A 167 28.85 14.40 6.23
N LEU A 168 28.48 13.26 6.80
CA LEU A 168 28.92 11.94 6.35
C LEU A 168 28.46 11.65 4.91
N LEU A 169 27.20 11.90 4.60
CA LEU A 169 26.67 11.72 3.24
C LEU A 169 27.47 12.54 2.22
N ARG A 170 27.76 13.83 2.55
CA ARG A 170 28.57 14.69 1.69
C ARG A 170 30.01 14.16 1.53
N ALA A 171 30.59 13.61 2.58
CA ALA A 171 31.92 13.02 2.53
C ALA A 171 31.93 11.77 1.64
N LEU A 172 30.94 10.90 1.76
CA LEU A 172 30.81 9.71 0.93
C LEU A 172 30.62 10.06 -0.55
N ILE A 173 29.74 11.02 -0.87
CA ILE A 173 29.55 11.50 -2.24
C ILE A 173 30.84 12.08 -2.83
N ARG A 174 31.60 12.85 -2.04
CA ARG A 174 32.87 13.39 -2.49
C ARG A 174 33.94 12.32 -2.71
N ALA A 175 33.94 11.28 -1.87
CA ALA A 175 34.89 10.17 -1.98
C ALA A 175 34.68 9.34 -3.25
N GLU A 176 33.45 9.20 -3.74
CA GLU A 176 33.15 8.51 -5.01
C GLU A 176 33.56 9.33 -6.25
N GLY A 177 33.73 10.66 -6.10
CA GLY A 177 34.28 11.55 -7.15
C GLY A 177 33.48 11.49 -8.46
N GLU A 178 34.20 11.53 -9.59
CA GLU A 178 33.63 11.49 -10.94
C GLU A 178 32.97 10.14 -11.32
N GLY A 179 33.19 9.09 -10.52
CA GLY A 179 32.54 7.77 -10.70
C GLY A 179 31.05 7.80 -10.39
N LEU A 180 30.59 8.73 -9.55
CA LEU A 180 29.18 8.85 -9.14
C LEU A 180 28.36 9.58 -10.21
N LYS A 181 27.68 8.85 -11.07
CA LYS A 181 26.82 9.43 -12.11
C LYS A 181 25.40 9.74 -11.62
N ASN A 182 24.86 8.89 -10.76
CA ASN A 182 23.49 9.01 -10.22
C ASN A 182 23.48 8.58 -8.76
N ALA A 183 22.67 9.22 -7.94
CA ALA A 183 22.41 8.83 -6.56
C ALA A 183 20.92 8.93 -6.26
N CYS A 184 20.38 7.92 -5.56
CA CYS A 184 19.03 7.95 -5.02
C CYS A 184 19.12 7.99 -3.50
N LEU A 185 18.50 8.97 -2.88
CA LEU A 185 18.44 9.09 -1.43
C LEU A 185 17.05 8.66 -0.96
N LEU A 186 16.98 7.53 -0.27
CA LEU A 186 15.78 7.08 0.43
C LEU A 186 15.88 7.57 1.87
N TYR A 187 14.93 8.39 2.26
CA TYR A 187 14.88 9.02 3.58
C TYR A 187 13.80 8.35 4.44
N THR A 188 14.20 7.81 5.58
CA THR A 188 13.28 7.45 6.66
C THR A 188 13.41 8.52 7.75
N SER A 189 12.34 9.27 8.01
CA SER A 189 12.32 10.15 9.17
C SER A 189 12.11 9.28 10.41
N ASP A 190 13.13 9.19 11.25
CA ASP A 190 12.90 8.80 12.63
C ASP A 190 12.11 9.94 13.27
N ALA A 191 10.81 9.72 13.47
CA ALA A 191 9.97 10.62 14.26
C ALA A 191 10.27 10.46 15.74
#